data_524b0fcea51ce541f1691eb1f825b951
#
_entry.id   524b0fcea51ce541f1691eb1f825b951
#
_cell.length_a   1.000
_cell.length_b   1.000
_cell.length_c   1.000
_cell.angle_alpha   90.00
_cell.angle_beta   90.00
_cell.angle_gamma   90.00
#
_symmetry.space_group_name_H-M   'P 1'
#
loop_
_entity.id
_entity.type
_entity.pdbx_description
1 polymer ?
#
loop_
_entity_poly.entity_id
_entity_poly.type
_entity_poly.pdbx_seq_one_letter_code
_entity_poly.pdbx_strand_id
1 'polypeptide(L)'
;MDSIKSKLRSIIRSHFLSVAGLIKRPSPYVYILNGHMVDWHHDNDSDGERFAKQLADLHKYCDFVNFEDAVRMIIKHESVKRCTVAFTFDDGWRDCYTQIAPQLEKYGVNAMFFINPNFADAADNNDVAYMENFTVNTTKSPGKHPITWDQMKDLQKRGFLFGAHTLDHYCIADNNIKELEHQIGDCRKVMEEKLGVPCEFFAFPYGRLEHANPAPIEIACKHYKYVFSQSDHKHFSHSAEE
;
A
#
# COMPACT_ATOMS: atom_id res chain seq x y z
N MET A 1 24.74 -6.96 -20.52
CA MET A 1 25.72 -6.60 -19.46
C MET A 1 25.08 -5.89 -18.26
N ASP A 2 24.03 -5.11 -18.46
CA ASP A 2 23.36 -4.36 -17.37
C ASP A 2 22.58 -5.23 -16.38
N SER A 3 22.01 -6.36 -16.83
CA SER A 3 21.29 -7.30 -15.96
C SER A 3 22.18 -7.98 -14.90
N ILE A 4 23.44 -8.28 -15.23
CA ILE A 4 24.38 -8.93 -14.29
C ILE A 4 24.86 -7.91 -13.25
N LYS A 5 25.10 -6.68 -13.65
CA LYS A 5 25.51 -5.60 -12.73
C LYS A 5 24.37 -5.23 -11.76
N SER A 6 23.12 -5.22 -12.23
CA SER A 6 21.97 -4.96 -11.37
C SER A 6 21.74 -6.08 -10.35
N LYS A 7 21.85 -7.35 -10.77
CA LYS A 7 21.78 -8.51 -9.86
C LYS A 7 22.90 -8.51 -8.83
N LEU A 8 24.13 -8.20 -9.24
CA LEU A 8 25.26 -8.13 -8.32
C LEU A 8 25.12 -7.00 -7.31
N ARG A 9 24.65 -5.81 -7.75
CA ARG A 9 24.31 -4.69 -6.84
C ARG A 9 23.21 -5.05 -5.85
N SER A 10 22.16 -5.75 -6.29
CA SER A 10 21.07 -6.22 -5.43
C SER A 10 21.58 -7.21 -4.37
N ILE A 11 22.44 -8.17 -4.74
CA ILE A 11 23.02 -9.13 -3.81
C ILE A 11 23.91 -8.43 -2.77
N ILE A 12 24.79 -7.53 -3.22
CA ILE A 12 25.69 -6.77 -2.32
C ILE A 12 24.86 -5.89 -1.38
N ARG A 13 23.85 -5.19 -1.89
CA ARG A 13 22.93 -4.37 -1.08
C ARG A 13 22.20 -5.22 -0.04
N SER A 14 21.66 -6.38 -0.43
CA SER A 14 20.96 -7.30 0.46
C SER A 14 21.86 -7.80 1.59
N HIS A 15 23.08 -8.23 1.27
CA HIS A 15 24.05 -8.67 2.28
C HIS A 15 24.47 -7.54 3.22
N PHE A 16 24.75 -6.35 2.66
CA PHE A 16 25.10 -5.18 3.47
C PHE A 16 23.96 -4.79 4.41
N LEU A 17 22.72 -4.75 3.92
CA LEU A 17 21.56 -4.44 4.74
C LEU A 17 21.30 -5.51 5.81
N SER A 18 21.52 -6.78 5.50
CA SER A 18 21.39 -7.87 6.48
C SER A 18 22.42 -7.73 7.60
N VAL A 19 23.68 -7.45 7.28
CA VAL A 19 24.74 -7.22 8.29
C VAL A 19 24.47 -5.93 9.07
N ALA A 20 24.07 -4.85 8.40
CA ALA A 20 23.74 -3.60 9.07
C ALA A 20 22.53 -3.76 10.02
N GLY A 21 21.53 -4.56 9.63
CA GLY A 21 20.37 -4.89 10.45
C GLY A 21 20.69 -5.70 11.71
N LEU A 22 21.79 -6.47 11.72
CA LEU A 22 22.27 -7.15 12.91
C LEU A 22 22.86 -6.19 13.97
N ILE A 23 23.37 -5.03 13.50
CA ILE A 23 24.13 -4.08 14.35
C ILE A 23 23.29 -2.86 14.70
N LYS A 24 22.46 -2.39 13.76
CA LYS A 24 21.62 -1.18 13.95
C LYS A 24 20.18 -1.54 14.25
N ARG A 25 19.70 -1.11 15.40
CA ARG A 25 18.27 -1.14 15.71
C ARG A 25 17.55 0.01 14.97
N PRO A 26 16.26 -0.19 14.59
CA PRO A 26 15.47 0.89 14.03
C PRO A 26 15.38 2.07 15.00
N SER A 27 15.43 3.28 14.48
CA SER A 27 15.27 4.50 15.29
C SER A 27 13.85 4.60 15.86
N PRO A 28 13.67 5.28 17.00
CA PRO A 28 12.36 5.45 17.62
C PRO A 28 11.54 6.53 16.88
N TYR A 29 11.03 6.16 15.73
CA TYR A 29 10.10 6.95 14.92
C TYR A 29 8.86 6.13 14.60
N VAL A 30 7.82 6.81 14.12
CA VAL A 30 6.65 6.17 13.53
C VAL A 30 6.94 5.91 12.05
N TYR A 31 6.74 4.67 11.62
CA TYR A 31 6.94 4.22 10.24
C TYR A 31 5.64 3.67 9.71
N ILE A 32 5.33 4.00 8.46
CA ILE A 32 4.30 3.32 7.68
C ILE A 32 5.03 2.45 6.66
N LEU A 33 4.93 1.13 6.82
CA LEU A 33 5.54 0.17 5.91
C LEU A 33 4.55 -0.19 4.82
N ASN A 34 4.96 0.05 3.58
CA ASN A 34 4.17 -0.28 2.41
C ASN A 34 4.59 -1.63 1.82
N GLY A 35 3.61 -2.42 1.44
CA GLY A 35 3.72 -3.64 0.67
C GLY A 35 2.67 -3.72 -0.44
N HIS A 36 2.60 -4.83 -1.15
CA HIS A 36 1.59 -5.07 -2.17
C HIS A 36 0.93 -6.43 -1.94
N MET A 37 1.72 -7.48 -1.87
CA MET A 37 1.29 -8.86 -1.71
C MET A 37 2.36 -9.67 -0.95
N VAL A 38 2.00 -10.87 -0.52
CA VAL A 38 2.93 -11.76 0.20
C VAL A 38 3.88 -12.48 -0.76
N ASP A 39 3.37 -12.95 -1.89
CA ASP A 39 4.16 -13.59 -2.94
C ASP A 39 3.83 -13.04 -4.33
N TRP A 40 4.86 -12.78 -5.14
CA TRP A 40 4.72 -12.24 -6.49
C TRP A 40 4.27 -13.28 -7.53
N HIS A 41 4.46 -14.57 -7.26
CA HIS A 41 4.31 -15.61 -8.27
C HIS A 41 3.14 -16.56 -8.02
N HIS A 42 2.64 -16.64 -6.80
CA HIS A 42 1.63 -17.61 -6.43
C HIS A 42 0.47 -16.95 -5.71
N ASP A 43 -0.72 -17.39 -6.04
CA ASP A 43 -1.95 -17.05 -5.35
C ASP A 43 -2.40 -18.26 -4.52
N ASN A 44 -1.59 -18.62 -3.52
CA ASN A 44 -1.84 -19.75 -2.65
C ASN A 44 -1.94 -19.33 -1.19
N ASP A 45 -2.60 -20.14 -0.40
CA ASP A 45 -2.88 -19.84 1.02
C ASP A 45 -1.73 -20.20 1.97
N SER A 46 -0.61 -20.74 1.46
CA SER A 46 0.54 -21.15 2.27
C SER A 46 1.51 -20.01 2.62
N ASP A 47 1.43 -18.87 1.92
CA ASP A 47 2.41 -17.78 2.07
C ASP A 47 2.18 -16.94 3.32
N GLY A 48 1.03 -17.10 3.99
CA GLY A 48 0.76 -16.48 5.29
C GLY A 48 1.80 -16.82 6.36
N GLU A 49 2.38 -18.01 6.34
CA GLU A 49 3.45 -18.42 7.27
C GLU A 49 4.73 -17.60 7.08
N ARG A 50 5.10 -17.32 5.83
CA ARG A 50 6.27 -16.48 5.53
C ARG A 50 6.05 -15.06 6.04
N PHE A 51 4.88 -14.49 5.80
CA PHE A 51 4.53 -13.16 6.30
C PHE A 51 4.46 -13.14 7.82
N ALA A 52 3.88 -14.17 8.45
CA ALA A 52 3.87 -14.32 9.91
C ALA A 52 5.29 -14.31 10.51
N LYS A 53 6.24 -15.00 9.87
CA LYS A 53 7.64 -14.98 10.29
C LYS A 53 8.27 -13.59 10.15
N GLN A 54 8.01 -12.89 9.06
CA GLN A 54 8.49 -11.52 8.86
C GLN A 54 7.94 -10.57 9.94
N LEU A 55 6.64 -10.67 10.26
CA LEU A 55 6.02 -9.89 11.34
C LEU A 55 6.65 -10.23 12.69
N ALA A 56 6.84 -11.51 13.00
CA ALA A 56 7.46 -11.95 14.26
C ALA A 56 8.91 -11.41 14.39
N ASP A 57 9.68 -11.40 13.31
CA ASP A 57 11.03 -10.87 13.32
C ASP A 57 11.02 -9.34 13.50
N LEU A 58 10.12 -8.63 12.84
CA LEU A 58 9.97 -7.18 12.97
C LEU A 58 9.50 -6.78 14.38
N HIS A 59 8.57 -7.50 14.95
CA HIS A 59 7.98 -7.22 16.27
C HIS A 59 9.00 -7.32 17.42
N LYS A 60 10.11 -8.04 17.25
CA LYS A 60 11.23 -8.05 18.21
C LYS A 60 11.81 -6.65 18.44
N TYR A 61 11.72 -5.79 17.43
CA TYR A 61 12.36 -4.46 17.42
C TYR A 61 11.39 -3.29 17.37
N CYS A 62 10.16 -3.51 16.93
CA CYS A 62 9.15 -2.50 16.70
C CYS A 62 7.85 -2.83 17.41
N ASP A 63 7.13 -1.81 17.85
CA ASP A 63 5.76 -1.92 18.30
C ASP A 63 4.83 -1.73 17.10
N PHE A 64 3.78 -2.54 17.00
CA PHE A 64 2.78 -2.39 15.95
C PHE A 64 1.61 -1.57 16.46
N VAL A 65 1.08 -0.70 15.62
CA VAL A 65 -0.07 0.17 15.92
C VAL A 65 -1.07 0.15 14.77
N ASN A 66 -2.31 0.52 15.04
CA ASN A 66 -3.30 0.72 14.00
C ASN A 66 -2.88 1.87 13.08
N PHE A 67 -3.29 1.78 11.83
CA PHE A 67 -2.91 2.75 10.81
C PHE A 67 -3.33 4.18 11.18
N GLU A 68 -4.55 4.36 11.69
CA GLU A 68 -5.06 5.68 12.08
C GLU A 68 -4.26 6.28 13.25
N ASP A 69 -3.83 5.43 14.19
CA ASP A 69 -2.97 5.88 15.28
C ASP A 69 -1.62 6.36 14.78
N ALA A 70 -1.01 5.63 13.83
CA ALA A 70 0.24 6.06 13.22
C ALA A 70 0.09 7.40 12.48
N VAL A 71 -0.97 7.56 11.69
CA VAL A 71 -1.27 8.83 11.00
C VAL A 71 -1.45 9.97 12.00
N ARG A 72 -2.23 9.74 13.07
CA ARG A 72 -2.41 10.72 14.15
C ARG A 72 -1.09 11.09 14.83
N MET A 73 -0.24 10.11 15.16
CA MET A 73 1.06 10.34 15.78
C MET A 73 1.98 11.16 14.87
N ILE A 74 1.99 10.87 13.55
CA ILE A 74 2.79 11.62 12.58
C ILE A 74 2.33 13.07 12.50
N ILE A 75 1.03 13.32 12.34
CA ILE A 75 0.46 14.68 12.23
C ILE A 75 0.71 15.50 13.49
N LYS A 76 0.59 14.87 14.66
CA LYS A 76 0.82 15.55 15.95
C LYS A 76 2.28 15.60 16.35
N HIS A 77 3.20 15.11 15.54
CA HIS A 77 4.63 15.02 15.86
C HIS A 77 4.90 14.34 17.23
N GLU A 78 4.11 13.30 17.55
CA GLU A 78 4.25 12.59 18.82
C GLU A 78 5.60 11.86 18.88
N SER A 79 6.32 12.00 19.98
CA SER A 79 7.55 11.25 20.19
C SER A 79 7.26 9.85 20.68
N VAL A 80 7.96 8.87 20.11
CA VAL A 80 7.86 7.46 20.51
C VAL A 80 9.18 6.98 21.12
N LYS A 81 9.10 6.07 22.09
CA LYS A 81 10.29 5.54 22.77
C LYS A 81 10.94 4.38 22.02
N ARG A 82 10.20 3.76 21.10
CA ARG A 82 10.61 2.59 20.32
C ARG A 82 10.14 2.76 18.88
N CYS A 83 10.78 2.07 17.95
CA CYS A 83 10.29 1.97 16.57
C CYS A 83 8.82 1.55 16.59
N THR A 84 7.95 2.35 15.97
CA THR A 84 6.51 2.12 15.93
C THR A 84 6.10 1.97 14.46
N VAL A 85 5.36 0.91 14.14
CA VAL A 85 5.07 0.52 12.76
C VAL A 85 3.57 0.33 12.55
N ALA A 86 3.06 0.94 11.49
CA ALA A 86 1.77 0.63 10.88
C ALA A 86 1.98 0.11 9.45
N PHE A 87 0.95 -0.50 8.86
CA PHE A 87 1.06 -1.21 7.59
C PHE A 87 0.10 -0.64 6.56
N THR A 88 0.59 -0.55 5.32
CA THR A 88 -0.22 -0.28 4.14
C THR A 88 0.08 -1.29 3.04
N PHE A 89 -0.90 -1.58 2.19
CA PHE A 89 -0.72 -2.45 1.03
C PHE A 89 -1.48 -1.88 -0.15
N ASP A 90 -0.84 -1.87 -1.31
CA ASP A 90 -1.37 -1.27 -2.51
C ASP A 90 -1.96 -2.30 -3.48
N ASP A 91 -2.59 -1.81 -4.53
CA ASP A 91 -3.19 -2.51 -5.67
C ASP A 91 -4.49 -3.27 -5.37
N GLY A 92 -4.74 -3.70 -4.14
CA GLY A 92 -5.93 -4.47 -3.81
C GLY A 92 -5.85 -5.94 -4.23
N TRP A 93 -4.75 -6.60 -3.93
CA TRP A 93 -4.59 -8.04 -4.16
C TRP A 93 -5.38 -8.87 -3.15
N ARG A 94 -5.85 -10.05 -3.56
CA ARG A 94 -6.58 -11.00 -2.70
C ARG A 94 -5.78 -11.42 -1.46
N ASP A 95 -4.46 -11.37 -1.53
CA ASP A 95 -3.55 -11.60 -0.40
C ASP A 95 -3.90 -10.73 0.82
N CYS A 96 -4.42 -9.53 0.60
CA CYS A 96 -4.89 -8.65 1.69
C CYS A 96 -5.91 -9.35 2.57
N TYR A 97 -6.82 -10.11 1.95
CA TYR A 97 -7.87 -10.86 2.65
C TYR A 97 -7.39 -12.21 3.18
N THR A 98 -6.71 -13.00 2.33
CA THR A 98 -6.41 -14.40 2.64
C THR A 98 -5.16 -14.58 3.50
N GLN A 99 -4.18 -13.67 3.38
CA GLN A 99 -2.85 -13.84 3.96
C GLN A 99 -2.50 -12.74 4.97
N ILE A 100 -2.71 -11.47 4.59
CA ILE A 100 -2.19 -10.32 5.34
C ILE A 100 -3.04 -10.04 6.56
N ALA A 101 -4.34 -9.79 6.36
CA ALA A 101 -5.25 -9.44 7.46
C ALA A 101 -5.25 -10.49 8.59
N PRO A 102 -5.34 -11.82 8.32
CA PRO A 102 -5.32 -12.82 9.38
C PRO A 102 -4.04 -12.83 10.22
N GLN A 103 -2.91 -12.39 9.67
CA GLN A 103 -1.66 -12.32 10.44
C GLN A 103 -1.58 -11.04 11.26
N LEU A 104 -2.04 -9.90 10.75
CA LEU A 104 -2.06 -8.64 11.49
C LEU A 104 -3.03 -8.68 12.67
N GLU A 105 -4.16 -9.35 12.54
CA GLU A 105 -5.13 -9.58 13.62
C GLU A 105 -4.52 -10.29 14.82
N LYS A 106 -3.55 -11.18 14.63
CA LYS A 106 -2.84 -11.86 15.74
C LYS A 106 -2.05 -10.88 16.61
N TYR A 107 -1.72 -9.71 16.08
CA TYR A 107 -1.07 -8.61 16.81
C TYR A 107 -2.06 -7.55 17.29
N GLY A 108 -3.36 -7.72 17.01
CA GLY A 108 -4.40 -6.76 17.38
C GLY A 108 -4.30 -5.43 16.63
N VAL A 109 -3.77 -5.43 15.40
CA VAL A 109 -3.61 -4.25 14.56
C VAL A 109 -4.25 -4.42 13.20
N ASN A 110 -4.65 -3.31 12.61
CA ASN A 110 -5.17 -3.22 11.25
C ASN A 110 -4.10 -2.78 10.24
N ALA A 111 -4.53 -2.63 8.99
CA ALA A 111 -3.79 -1.99 7.91
C ALA A 111 -4.72 -1.13 7.06
N MET A 112 -4.11 -0.24 6.27
CA MET A 112 -4.75 0.47 5.17
C MET A 112 -4.46 -0.28 3.87
N PHE A 113 -5.51 -0.61 3.11
CA PHE A 113 -5.41 -1.19 1.76
C PHE A 113 -5.80 -0.14 0.72
N PHE A 114 -4.86 0.22 -0.16
CA PHE A 114 -5.12 1.14 -1.26
C PHE A 114 -5.56 0.35 -2.50
N ILE A 115 -6.74 0.66 -3.00
CA ILE A 115 -7.48 -0.17 -3.95
C ILE A 115 -7.57 0.51 -5.32
N ASN A 116 -7.43 -0.30 -6.38
CA ASN A 116 -7.83 0.05 -7.73
C ASN A 116 -9.25 -0.49 -7.99
N PRO A 117 -10.29 0.35 -7.99
CA PRO A 117 -11.68 -0.10 -8.10
C PRO A 117 -11.98 -0.96 -9.32
N ASN A 118 -11.43 -0.61 -10.49
CA ASN A 118 -11.67 -1.38 -11.72
C ASN A 118 -11.06 -2.79 -11.64
N PHE A 119 -9.96 -2.95 -10.88
CA PHE A 119 -9.38 -4.27 -10.64
C PHE A 119 -10.25 -5.12 -9.70
N ALA A 120 -10.84 -4.51 -8.68
CA ALA A 120 -11.82 -5.16 -7.81
C ALA A 120 -13.13 -5.51 -8.56
N ASP A 121 -13.63 -4.60 -9.39
CA ASP A 121 -14.80 -4.86 -10.25
C ASP A 121 -14.55 -6.03 -11.22
N ALA A 122 -13.32 -6.16 -11.73
CA ALA A 122 -12.94 -7.29 -12.58
C ALA A 122 -13.02 -8.64 -11.85
N ALA A 123 -12.72 -8.69 -10.54
CA ALA A 123 -12.92 -9.90 -9.74
C ALA A 123 -14.40 -10.25 -9.62
N ASP A 124 -15.25 -9.27 -9.27
CA ASP A 124 -16.69 -9.49 -9.08
C ASP A 124 -17.40 -9.86 -10.39
N ASN A 125 -16.94 -9.30 -11.51
CA ASN A 125 -17.50 -9.58 -12.85
C ASN A 125 -16.86 -10.77 -13.55
N ASN A 126 -15.86 -11.41 -12.94
CA ASN A 126 -15.04 -12.46 -13.54
C ASN A 126 -14.43 -12.05 -14.90
N ASP A 127 -13.98 -10.79 -14.99
CA ASP A 127 -13.30 -10.26 -16.17
C ASP A 127 -11.83 -10.70 -16.18
N VAL A 128 -11.62 -11.93 -16.66
CA VAL A 128 -10.30 -12.55 -16.73
C VAL A 128 -9.35 -11.72 -17.59
N ALA A 129 -9.84 -11.17 -18.71
CA ALA A 129 -9.01 -10.40 -19.63
C ALA A 129 -8.47 -9.12 -18.96
N TYR A 130 -9.29 -8.41 -18.19
CA TYR A 130 -8.83 -7.26 -17.43
C TYR A 130 -7.84 -7.66 -16.34
N MET A 131 -8.15 -8.72 -15.57
CA MET A 131 -7.26 -9.21 -14.51
C MET A 131 -5.89 -9.62 -15.03
N GLU A 132 -5.82 -10.33 -16.15
CA GLU A 132 -4.57 -10.77 -16.78
C GLU A 132 -3.77 -9.59 -17.36
N ASN A 133 -4.44 -8.55 -17.83
CA ASN A 133 -3.83 -7.36 -18.42
C ASN A 133 -3.61 -6.22 -17.41
N PHE A 134 -4.02 -6.39 -16.16
CA PHE A 134 -3.75 -5.39 -15.13
C PHE A 134 -2.25 -5.10 -15.03
N THR A 135 -1.86 -3.84 -15.01
CA THR A 135 -0.50 -3.34 -15.27
C THR A 135 0.62 -4.06 -14.50
N VAL A 136 0.33 -4.51 -13.28
CA VAL A 136 1.30 -5.22 -12.44
C VAL A 136 1.29 -6.72 -12.68
N ASN A 137 0.15 -7.28 -13.14
CA ASN A 137 -0.05 -8.72 -13.27
C ASN A 137 0.69 -9.34 -14.46
N THR A 138 0.81 -8.63 -15.57
CA THR A 138 1.31 -9.16 -16.85
C THR A 138 2.75 -9.67 -16.81
N THR A 139 3.62 -9.03 -16.02
CA THR A 139 5.07 -9.30 -16.05
C THR A 139 5.65 -9.76 -14.72
N LYS A 140 5.00 -9.40 -13.61
CA LYS A 140 5.53 -9.65 -12.27
C LYS A 140 4.71 -10.66 -11.47
N SER A 141 3.41 -10.69 -11.67
CA SER A 141 2.47 -11.44 -10.83
C SER A 141 1.40 -12.17 -11.65
N PRO A 142 1.79 -13.01 -12.64
CA PRO A 142 0.83 -13.67 -13.50
C PRO A 142 -0.09 -14.59 -12.69
N GLY A 143 -1.40 -14.49 -12.93
CA GLY A 143 -2.41 -15.32 -12.26
C GLY A 143 -2.77 -14.92 -10.84
N LYS A 144 -2.28 -13.79 -10.36
CA LYS A 144 -2.75 -13.22 -9.08
C LYS A 144 -4.14 -12.60 -9.26
N HIS A 145 -4.97 -12.72 -8.23
CA HIS A 145 -6.35 -12.23 -8.24
C HIS A 145 -6.53 -10.98 -7.37
N PRO A 146 -7.42 -10.06 -7.77
CA PRO A 146 -7.81 -8.95 -6.92
C PRO A 146 -8.71 -9.41 -5.77
N ILE A 147 -8.77 -8.57 -4.74
CA ILE A 147 -9.74 -8.67 -3.66
C ILE A 147 -11.13 -8.29 -4.18
N THR A 148 -12.18 -8.98 -3.75
CA THR A 148 -13.58 -8.66 -4.10
C THR A 148 -14.17 -7.59 -3.17
N TRP A 149 -15.23 -6.92 -3.61
CA TRP A 149 -15.94 -5.95 -2.77
C TRP A 149 -16.53 -6.58 -1.51
N ASP A 150 -17.01 -7.81 -1.59
CA ASP A 150 -17.54 -8.52 -0.41
C ASP A 150 -16.44 -8.86 0.59
N GLN A 151 -15.25 -9.26 0.14
CA GLN A 151 -14.09 -9.45 1.00
C GLN A 151 -13.65 -8.14 1.67
N MET A 152 -13.67 -7.01 0.94
CA MET A 152 -13.38 -5.70 1.52
C MET A 152 -14.41 -5.30 2.59
N LYS A 153 -15.70 -5.51 2.35
CA LYS A 153 -16.77 -5.25 3.35
C LYS A 153 -16.62 -6.13 4.58
N ASP A 154 -16.17 -7.37 4.43
CA ASP A 154 -15.85 -8.24 5.57
C ASP A 154 -14.66 -7.70 6.37
N LEU A 155 -13.57 -7.33 5.70
CA LEU A 155 -12.42 -6.72 6.34
C LEU A 155 -12.76 -5.40 7.05
N GLN A 156 -13.63 -4.58 6.46
CA GLN A 156 -14.15 -3.36 7.07
C GLN A 156 -14.81 -3.61 8.42
N LYS A 157 -15.66 -4.66 8.50
CA LYS A 157 -16.29 -5.08 9.77
C LYS A 157 -15.27 -5.56 10.81
N ARG A 158 -14.12 -6.03 10.35
CA ARG A 158 -12.99 -6.46 11.18
C ARG A 158 -12.01 -5.31 11.52
N GLY A 159 -12.32 -4.08 11.08
CA GLY A 159 -11.57 -2.87 11.44
C GLY A 159 -10.43 -2.51 10.48
N PHE A 160 -10.32 -3.18 9.32
CA PHE A 160 -9.37 -2.79 8.28
C PHE A 160 -9.89 -1.60 7.47
N LEU A 161 -8.98 -0.83 6.90
CA LEU A 161 -9.27 0.41 6.22
C LEU A 161 -8.99 0.31 4.73
N PHE A 162 -9.73 1.12 3.96
CA PHE A 162 -9.60 1.16 2.51
C PHE A 162 -9.41 2.59 2.04
N GLY A 163 -8.42 2.79 1.18
CA GLY A 163 -8.12 4.04 0.49
C GLY A 163 -8.08 3.83 -1.02
N ALA A 164 -8.04 4.91 -1.77
CA ALA A 164 -8.02 4.91 -3.23
C ALA A 164 -6.59 4.87 -3.80
N HIS A 165 -6.43 4.20 -4.95
CA HIS A 165 -5.14 4.05 -5.65
C HIS A 165 -5.25 4.28 -7.16
N THR A 166 -6.07 5.25 -7.59
CA THR A 166 -6.58 5.47 -8.95
C THR A 166 -7.50 4.33 -9.43
N LEU A 167 -8.29 4.57 -10.46
CA LEU A 167 -9.21 3.55 -10.99
C LEU A 167 -8.47 2.32 -11.54
N ASP A 168 -7.39 2.56 -12.31
CA ASP A 168 -6.70 1.56 -13.14
C ASP A 168 -5.20 1.43 -12.85
N HIS A 169 -4.74 1.81 -11.65
CA HIS A 169 -3.30 1.92 -11.36
C HIS A 169 -2.58 2.86 -12.35
N TYR A 170 -3.22 4.00 -12.64
CA TYR A 170 -2.78 4.95 -13.64
C TYR A 170 -1.50 5.69 -13.23
N CYS A 171 -0.55 5.80 -14.18
CA CYS A 171 0.70 6.53 -13.92
C CYS A 171 0.46 8.05 -13.90
N ILE A 172 0.68 8.68 -12.76
CA ILE A 172 0.46 10.12 -12.54
C ILE A 172 1.48 11.04 -13.22
N ALA A 173 2.48 10.52 -13.91
CA ALA A 173 3.44 11.32 -14.67
C ALA A 173 2.80 12.00 -15.88
N ASP A 174 1.59 11.61 -16.27
CA ASP A 174 0.81 12.24 -17.31
C ASP A 174 0.29 13.62 -16.85
N ASN A 175 0.21 14.57 -17.80
CA ASN A 175 -0.31 15.91 -17.57
C ASN A 175 -1.74 16.09 -18.13
N ASN A 176 -2.43 15.02 -18.47
CA ASN A 176 -3.81 15.09 -18.92
C ASN A 176 -4.75 15.33 -17.73
N ILE A 177 -5.05 16.58 -17.45
CA ILE A 177 -5.88 16.99 -16.30
C ILE A 177 -7.24 16.29 -16.28
N LYS A 178 -7.88 16.09 -17.43
CA LYS A 178 -9.18 15.41 -17.50
C LYS A 178 -9.06 13.94 -17.09
N GLU A 179 -8.01 13.27 -17.54
CA GLU A 179 -7.74 11.89 -17.19
C GLU A 179 -7.35 11.78 -15.71
N LEU A 180 -6.52 12.69 -15.21
CA LEU A 180 -6.16 12.72 -13.80
C LEU A 180 -7.37 12.93 -12.88
N GLU A 181 -8.30 13.85 -13.21
CA GLU A 181 -9.55 14.02 -12.47
C GLU A 181 -10.42 12.76 -12.52
N HIS A 182 -10.49 12.06 -13.66
CA HIS A 182 -11.18 10.80 -13.79
C HIS A 182 -10.53 9.72 -12.89
N GLN A 183 -9.24 9.51 -13.05
CA GLN A 183 -8.50 8.46 -12.33
C GLN A 183 -8.42 8.68 -10.81
N ILE A 184 -8.37 9.93 -10.37
CA ILE A 184 -8.24 10.30 -8.95
C ILE A 184 -9.61 10.63 -8.34
N GLY A 185 -10.35 11.55 -8.93
CA GLY A 185 -11.61 12.05 -8.38
C GLY A 185 -12.77 11.06 -8.47
N ASP A 186 -12.95 10.39 -9.64
CA ASP A 186 -14.00 9.38 -9.78
C ASP A 186 -13.68 8.11 -9.00
N CYS A 187 -12.39 7.79 -8.79
CA CYS A 187 -11.96 6.70 -7.93
C CYS A 187 -12.56 6.83 -6.52
N ARG A 188 -12.52 8.03 -5.93
CA ARG A 188 -13.16 8.30 -4.64
C ARG A 188 -14.64 7.94 -4.63
N LYS A 189 -15.37 8.40 -5.65
CA LYS A 189 -16.83 8.18 -5.76
C LYS A 189 -17.16 6.69 -5.80
N VAL A 190 -16.41 5.94 -6.61
CA VAL A 190 -16.59 4.48 -6.71
C VAL A 190 -16.32 3.80 -5.38
N MET A 191 -15.22 4.15 -4.70
CA MET A 191 -14.89 3.59 -3.38
C MET A 191 -15.99 3.88 -2.35
N GLU A 192 -16.48 5.11 -2.29
CA GLU A 192 -17.57 5.51 -1.36
C GLU A 192 -18.88 4.81 -1.68
N GLU A 193 -19.23 4.66 -2.95
CA GLU A 193 -20.44 3.95 -3.39
C GLU A 193 -20.38 2.46 -3.03
N LYS A 194 -19.25 1.81 -3.30
CA LYS A 194 -19.09 0.37 -3.11
C LYS A 194 -18.95 -0.03 -1.64
N LEU A 195 -18.25 0.77 -0.84
CA LEU A 195 -17.94 0.47 0.56
C LEU A 195 -18.92 1.13 1.56
N GLY A 196 -19.67 2.14 1.13
CA GLY A 196 -20.67 2.81 1.97
C GLY A 196 -20.08 3.69 3.07
N VAL A 197 -18.82 4.06 2.98
CA VAL A 197 -18.10 4.92 3.94
C VAL A 197 -17.27 5.98 3.21
N PRO A 198 -16.96 7.13 3.84
CA PRO A 198 -16.08 8.12 3.24
C PRO A 198 -14.70 7.55 2.90
N CYS A 199 -14.18 7.86 1.71
CA CYS A 199 -12.84 7.52 1.28
C CYS A 199 -11.93 8.75 1.45
N GLU A 200 -11.28 8.87 2.61
CA GLU A 200 -10.45 10.02 2.95
C GLU A 200 -8.97 9.87 2.56
N PHE A 201 -8.53 8.66 2.21
CA PHE A 201 -7.13 8.31 2.00
C PHE A 201 -6.87 7.97 0.53
N PHE A 202 -5.74 8.47 0.02
CA PHE A 202 -5.30 8.22 -1.35
C PHE A 202 -3.78 7.95 -1.37
N ALA A 203 -3.34 6.95 -2.13
CA ALA A 203 -1.94 6.75 -2.45
C ALA A 203 -1.72 6.80 -3.96
N PHE A 204 -0.63 7.44 -4.39
CA PHE A 204 -0.26 7.51 -5.80
C PHE A 204 0.35 6.21 -6.29
N PRO A 205 -0.14 5.61 -7.41
CA PRO A 205 0.61 4.60 -8.15
C PRO A 205 1.97 5.13 -8.60
N TYR A 206 3.00 4.28 -8.56
CA TYR A 206 4.35 4.68 -8.96
C TYR A 206 4.88 5.95 -8.28
N GLY A 207 4.46 6.23 -7.07
CA GLY A 207 4.63 7.50 -6.33
C GLY A 207 6.08 7.92 -6.04
N ARG A 208 6.99 7.80 -7.02
CA ARG A 208 8.36 8.31 -6.93
C ARG A 208 8.37 9.83 -7.08
N LEU A 209 9.26 10.50 -6.36
CA LEU A 209 9.43 11.96 -6.45
C LEU A 209 9.66 12.46 -7.88
N GLU A 210 10.32 11.67 -8.73
CA GLU A 210 10.53 11.98 -10.15
C GLU A 210 9.23 12.01 -10.99
N HIS A 211 8.13 11.42 -10.47
CA HIS A 211 6.81 11.46 -11.08
C HIS A 211 5.89 12.51 -10.45
N ALA A 212 6.37 13.23 -9.41
CA ALA A 212 5.56 14.19 -8.68
C ALA A 212 5.39 15.49 -9.49
N ASN A 213 4.35 15.55 -10.31
CA ASN A 213 3.87 16.79 -10.91
C ASN A 213 2.95 17.53 -9.92
N PRO A 214 2.91 18.87 -9.93
CA PRO A 214 1.97 19.63 -9.10
C PRO A 214 0.51 19.26 -9.35
N ALA A 215 0.12 19.07 -10.61
CA ALA A 215 -1.28 18.83 -11.00
C ALA A 215 -1.92 17.59 -10.33
N PRO A 216 -1.36 16.38 -10.37
CA PRO A 216 -1.96 15.25 -9.67
C PRO A 216 -2.00 15.43 -8.15
N ILE A 217 -1.04 16.14 -7.56
CA ILE A 217 -1.02 16.44 -6.12
C ILE A 217 -2.18 17.39 -5.79
N GLU A 218 -2.34 18.47 -6.54
CA GLU A 218 -3.45 19.43 -6.36
C GLU A 218 -4.81 18.74 -6.52
N ILE A 219 -4.96 17.87 -7.53
CA ILE A 219 -6.19 17.11 -7.74
C ILE A 219 -6.45 16.17 -6.56
N ALA A 220 -5.45 15.40 -6.13
CA ALA A 220 -5.61 14.50 -4.99
C ALA A 220 -5.98 15.25 -3.71
N CYS A 221 -5.34 16.39 -3.42
CA CYS A 221 -5.64 17.23 -2.25
C CYS A 221 -7.03 17.88 -2.29
N LYS A 222 -7.64 18.04 -3.46
CA LYS A 222 -9.05 18.47 -3.58
C LYS A 222 -10.03 17.37 -3.14
N HIS A 223 -9.70 16.12 -3.45
CA HIS A 223 -10.61 14.99 -3.27
C HIS A 223 -10.37 14.23 -1.96
N TYR A 224 -9.15 14.22 -1.43
CA TYR A 224 -8.78 13.39 -0.28
C TYR A 224 -8.16 14.23 0.82
N LYS A 225 -8.41 13.82 2.06
CA LYS A 225 -7.86 14.47 3.25
C LYS A 225 -6.40 14.08 3.51
N TYR A 226 -6.05 12.85 3.16
CA TYR A 226 -4.72 12.30 3.34
C TYR A 226 -4.20 11.74 2.02
N VAL A 227 -3.04 12.23 1.59
CA VAL A 227 -2.42 11.83 0.32
C VAL A 227 -1.05 11.26 0.61
N PHE A 228 -0.78 10.07 0.09
CA PHE A 228 0.47 9.34 0.29
C PHE A 228 1.24 9.22 -1.01
N SER A 229 2.56 9.43 -0.91
CA SER A 229 3.49 9.11 -1.99
C SER A 229 4.26 7.85 -1.63
N GLN A 230 4.70 7.09 -2.64
CA GLN A 230 5.62 5.98 -2.45
C GLN A 230 7.03 6.46 -2.72
N SER A 231 7.84 6.63 -1.70
CA SER A 231 9.26 6.82 -1.91
C SER A 231 10.06 6.04 -0.87
N ASP A 232 11.20 5.53 -1.29
CA ASP A 232 12.17 4.84 -0.42
C ASP A 232 12.90 5.82 0.53
N HIS A 233 12.49 7.09 0.58
CA HIS A 233 13.10 8.15 1.37
C HIS A 233 12.28 8.48 2.61
N LYS A 234 12.93 9.07 3.62
CA LYS A 234 12.24 9.65 4.76
C LYS A 234 11.28 10.73 4.25
N HIS A 235 10.01 10.53 4.51
CA HIS A 235 9.00 11.55 4.25
C HIS A 235 8.91 12.51 5.42
N PHE A 236 8.79 13.77 5.09
CA PHE A 236 8.39 14.80 6.04
C PHE A 236 6.89 15.07 5.77
N SER A 237 6.06 14.96 6.80
CA SER A 237 4.68 15.41 6.71
C SER A 237 4.67 16.94 6.64
N HIS A 238 4.00 17.49 5.65
CA HIS A 238 3.58 18.87 5.66
C HIS A 238 2.09 18.90 5.98
N SER A 239 1.70 19.52 7.09
CA SER A 239 0.34 19.99 7.26
C SER A 239 0.24 21.31 6.49
N ALA A 240 -0.76 21.46 5.61
CA ALA A 240 -1.15 22.78 5.22
C ALA A 240 -1.57 23.52 6.51
N GLU A 241 -0.89 24.58 6.85
CA GLU A 241 -1.35 25.47 7.92
C GLU A 241 -2.71 26.03 7.49
N GLU A 242 -3.69 25.94 8.40
CA GLU A 242 -5.00 26.57 8.26
C GLU A 242 -4.87 28.08 8.08
#